data_c17802d58a1b5740e1f305b75c3c3c4a
#
_entry.id   c17802d58a1b5740e1f305b75c3c3c4a
#
_cell.length_a   1.000
_cell.length_b   1.000
_cell.length_c   1.000
_cell.angle_alpha   90.00
_cell.angle_beta   90.00
_cell.angle_gamma   90.00
#
_symmetry.space_group_name_H-M   'P 1'
#
loop_
_entity.id
_entity.type
_entity.pdbx_description
1 polymer ?
#
loop_
_entity_poly.entity_id
_entity_poly.type
_entity_poly.pdbx_seq_one_letter_code
_entity_poly.pdbx_strand_id
1 'polypeptide(L)'
;MTLAVPRLADVKPTRRELVPWTDKKGRLHPLRATVFGLLLLPLAWLLLRWKLDMLGPERINVAIHSTGYWTIWFLVISLTITPLKALAGLPNLVVVRRMLGNAALCYASLHLALYATDQHWRLLTIAAEILKRFYLTIGFVALIGLVALGLTSTDGWARWLGKTWKKLHRLVYALVVLGLVHYLLQSKLDVSQALLAAGVVTWLMLWRVLPPGKDRQWTYLLLLTLASAVATLAFEYLWYRFGTRINPLKVVTAEFDLSFGLHPAGKILLLGTVAAALAEIRRLSTNGAGGTVFFTMGIYALGAFFDDIAALLMGWSYDDVVPEDTNQAFFDVFWVVLLALVGLARWRLRHSRLRRVIDGFWLACVAYQFAIVAFDSRPVGAAGAALVILATILLGQRVWLVSRGAALMLVPLAVFLAYRLTTFL
;
A
#
# COMPACT_ATOMS: atom_id res chain seq x y z
N MET A 1 -40.70 10.00 14.94
CA MET A 1 -40.22 10.13 13.55
C MET A 1 -40.12 8.69 12.99
N THR A 2 -41.22 8.23 12.40
CA THR A 2 -41.37 6.90 11.82
C THR A 2 -40.41 6.80 10.60
N LEU A 3 -39.38 6.00 10.70
CA LEU A 3 -38.55 5.66 9.57
C LEU A 3 -39.40 4.87 8.58
N ALA A 4 -39.81 5.49 7.47
CA ALA A 4 -40.50 4.79 6.41
C ALA A 4 -39.58 3.65 5.93
N VAL A 5 -40.03 2.42 5.98
CA VAL A 5 -39.31 1.25 5.47
C VAL A 5 -39.10 1.45 3.96
N PRO A 6 -37.86 1.38 3.42
CA PRO A 6 -37.63 1.57 2.00
C PRO A 6 -38.33 0.46 1.21
N ARG A 7 -38.88 0.81 0.06
CA ARG A 7 -39.30 -0.21 -0.91
C ARG A 7 -38.03 -0.93 -1.39
N LEU A 8 -38.06 -2.24 -1.54
CA LEU A 8 -36.93 -3.04 -2.05
C LEU A 8 -36.38 -2.49 -3.37
N ALA A 9 -37.19 -1.83 -4.18
CA ALA A 9 -36.77 -1.16 -5.42
C ALA A 9 -35.79 0.02 -5.18
N ASP A 10 -35.96 0.74 -4.04
CA ASP A 10 -35.16 1.95 -3.75
C ASP A 10 -33.74 1.66 -3.29
N VAL A 11 -33.48 0.43 -2.81
CA VAL A 11 -32.18 -0.02 -2.31
C VAL A 11 -31.45 -0.97 -3.25
N LYS A 12 -32.07 -1.37 -4.38
CA LYS A 12 -31.40 -2.21 -5.38
C LYS A 12 -30.12 -1.55 -5.92
N PRO A 13 -29.07 -2.34 -6.15
CA PRO A 13 -27.85 -1.83 -6.74
C PRO A 13 -28.12 -1.31 -8.17
N THR A 14 -27.51 -0.18 -8.49
CA THR A 14 -27.55 0.39 -9.84
C THR A 14 -26.63 -0.42 -10.77
N ARG A 15 -26.85 -0.36 -12.10
CA ARG A 15 -25.95 -0.99 -13.09
C ARG A 15 -24.49 -0.62 -12.88
N ARG A 16 -24.19 0.62 -12.47
CA ARG A 16 -22.84 1.10 -12.15
C ARG A 16 -22.21 0.37 -10.95
N GLU A 17 -23.01 -0.03 -9.99
CA GLU A 17 -22.53 -0.74 -8.81
C GLU A 17 -22.26 -2.21 -9.10
N LEU A 18 -22.98 -2.78 -10.06
CA LEU A 18 -22.75 -4.13 -10.58
C LEU A 18 -21.55 -4.19 -11.55
N VAL A 19 -21.22 -3.08 -12.23
CA VAL A 19 -20.09 -2.97 -13.16
C VAL A 19 -19.15 -1.88 -12.67
N PRO A 20 -18.29 -2.18 -11.67
CA PRO A 20 -17.54 -1.19 -10.89
C PRO A 20 -16.55 -0.34 -11.71
N TRP A 21 -16.12 -0.79 -12.87
CA TRP A 21 -15.20 -0.08 -13.77
C TRP A 21 -15.87 0.94 -14.69
N THR A 22 -17.20 1.15 -14.60
CA THR A 22 -17.93 2.08 -15.44
C THR A 22 -18.30 3.39 -14.73
N ASP A 23 -18.57 4.44 -15.52
CA ASP A 23 -19.16 5.70 -15.06
C ASP A 23 -20.70 5.61 -14.92
N LYS A 24 -21.34 6.73 -14.52
CA LYS A 24 -22.82 6.79 -14.42
C LYS A 24 -23.54 6.57 -15.74
N LYS A 25 -22.87 6.74 -16.88
CA LYS A 25 -23.40 6.57 -18.24
C LYS A 25 -23.10 5.19 -18.83
N GLY A 26 -22.49 4.28 -18.04
CA GLY A 26 -22.10 2.94 -18.49
C GLY A 26 -20.84 2.91 -19.37
N ARG A 27 -20.08 4.02 -19.49
CA ARG A 27 -18.82 4.06 -20.23
C ARG A 27 -17.68 3.62 -19.33
N LEU A 28 -16.64 3.03 -19.91
CA LEU A 28 -15.42 2.67 -19.18
C LEU A 28 -14.81 3.92 -18.53
N HIS A 29 -14.56 3.85 -17.22
CA HIS A 29 -13.88 4.91 -16.48
C HIS A 29 -12.44 4.48 -16.19
N PRO A 30 -11.40 5.06 -16.83
CA PRO A 30 -10.03 4.55 -16.77
C PRO A 30 -9.52 4.32 -15.35
N LEU A 31 -9.65 5.32 -14.46
CA LEU A 31 -9.21 5.21 -13.07
C LEU A 31 -9.89 4.06 -12.32
N ARG A 32 -11.20 3.85 -12.54
CA ARG A 32 -11.94 2.76 -11.89
C ARG A 32 -11.51 1.40 -12.42
N ALA A 33 -11.34 1.29 -13.75
CA ALA A 33 -10.90 0.06 -14.37
C ALA A 33 -9.49 -0.32 -13.92
N THR A 34 -8.58 0.64 -13.88
CA THR A 34 -7.20 0.41 -13.37
C THR A 34 -7.22 -0.03 -11.91
N VAL A 35 -7.92 0.70 -11.02
CA VAL A 35 -7.99 0.32 -9.61
C VAL A 35 -8.66 -1.03 -9.42
N PHE A 36 -9.72 -1.35 -10.19
CA PHE A 36 -10.36 -2.65 -10.14
C PHE A 36 -9.40 -3.78 -10.53
N GLY A 37 -8.62 -3.60 -11.60
CA GLY A 37 -7.58 -4.54 -12.00
C GLY A 37 -6.52 -4.74 -10.91
N LEU A 38 -6.05 -3.65 -10.30
CA LEU A 38 -5.08 -3.70 -9.20
C LEU A 38 -5.63 -4.42 -7.96
N LEU A 39 -6.93 -4.30 -7.67
CA LEU A 39 -7.57 -5.02 -6.56
C LEU A 39 -7.67 -6.53 -6.80
N LEU A 40 -7.73 -6.97 -8.04
CA LEU A 40 -7.74 -8.39 -8.40
C LEU A 40 -6.34 -8.99 -8.45
N LEU A 41 -5.30 -8.18 -8.60
CA LEU A 41 -3.92 -8.64 -8.80
C LEU A 41 -3.42 -9.54 -7.67
N PRO A 42 -3.63 -9.22 -6.37
CA PRO A 42 -3.19 -10.12 -5.29
C PRO A 42 -3.86 -11.49 -5.33
N LEU A 43 -5.15 -11.52 -5.65
CA LEU A 43 -5.88 -12.79 -5.77
C LEU A 43 -5.41 -13.59 -6.98
N ALA A 44 -5.23 -12.92 -8.13
CA ALA A 44 -4.71 -13.56 -9.34
C ALA A 44 -3.32 -14.14 -9.10
N TRP A 45 -2.45 -13.41 -8.39
CA TRP A 45 -1.13 -13.86 -8.01
C TRP A 45 -1.18 -15.06 -7.04
N LEU A 46 -2.03 -15.00 -6.02
CA LEU A 46 -2.24 -16.12 -5.09
C LEU A 46 -2.70 -17.38 -5.82
N LEU A 47 -3.65 -17.25 -6.75
CA LEU A 47 -4.14 -18.37 -7.56
C LEU A 47 -3.07 -18.93 -8.50
N LEU A 48 -2.23 -18.05 -9.09
CA LEU A 48 -1.11 -18.46 -9.93
C LEU A 48 -0.09 -19.26 -9.11
N ARG A 49 0.33 -18.77 -7.94
CA ARG A 49 1.23 -19.49 -7.03
C ARG A 49 0.65 -20.80 -6.57
N TRP A 50 -0.65 -20.85 -6.28
CA TRP A 50 -1.36 -22.09 -5.95
C TRP A 50 -1.27 -23.11 -7.08
N LYS A 51 -1.55 -22.67 -8.32
CA LYS A 51 -1.50 -23.53 -9.51
C LYS A 51 -0.08 -24.03 -9.85
N LEU A 52 0.93 -23.19 -9.62
CA LEU A 52 2.34 -23.51 -9.89
C LEU A 52 3.02 -24.26 -8.72
N ASP A 53 2.28 -24.64 -7.68
CA ASP A 53 2.80 -25.33 -6.50
C ASP A 53 3.86 -24.56 -5.69
N MET A 54 3.79 -23.21 -5.74
CA MET A 54 4.75 -22.31 -5.10
C MET A 54 4.36 -21.89 -3.67
N LEU A 55 3.30 -22.46 -3.09
CA LEU A 55 2.82 -22.11 -1.75
C LEU A 55 3.34 -23.06 -0.65
N GLY A 56 4.13 -24.08 -1.04
CA GLY A 56 4.65 -25.06 -0.11
C GLY A 56 3.59 -26.00 0.48
N PRO A 57 3.92 -26.76 1.55
CA PRO A 57 3.03 -27.79 2.10
C PRO A 57 1.77 -27.21 2.76
N GLU A 58 1.85 -26.02 3.35
CA GLU A 58 0.72 -25.39 4.08
C GLU A 58 -0.05 -24.38 3.21
N ARG A 59 -0.41 -24.75 1.98
CA ARG A 59 -1.04 -23.87 0.98
C ARG A 59 -2.24 -23.09 1.49
N ILE A 60 -3.13 -23.76 2.24
CA ILE A 60 -4.35 -23.14 2.78
C ILE A 60 -3.98 -22.08 3.81
N ASN A 61 -3.03 -22.36 4.69
CA ASN A 61 -2.57 -21.43 5.71
C ASN A 61 -1.95 -20.17 5.08
N VAL A 62 -1.08 -20.34 4.09
CA VAL A 62 -0.52 -19.23 3.30
C VAL A 62 -1.62 -18.39 2.63
N ALA A 63 -2.65 -19.03 2.07
CA ALA A 63 -3.76 -18.35 1.44
C ALA A 63 -4.62 -17.57 2.46
N ILE A 64 -4.87 -18.14 3.64
CA ILE A 64 -5.55 -17.47 4.75
C ILE A 64 -4.78 -16.20 5.14
N HIS A 65 -3.48 -16.31 5.41
CA HIS A 65 -2.66 -15.15 5.79
C HIS A 65 -2.62 -14.09 4.70
N SER A 66 -2.42 -14.47 3.43
CA SER A 66 -2.40 -13.54 2.29
C SER A 66 -3.71 -12.77 2.14
N THR A 67 -4.86 -13.44 2.22
CA THR A 67 -6.17 -12.78 2.09
C THR A 67 -6.47 -11.87 3.28
N GLY A 68 -6.09 -12.24 4.50
CA GLY A 68 -6.18 -11.40 5.69
C GLY A 68 -5.32 -10.14 5.57
N TYR A 69 -4.07 -10.29 5.13
CA TYR A 69 -3.14 -9.19 4.89
C TYR A 69 -3.73 -8.15 3.92
N TRP A 70 -4.21 -8.59 2.75
CA TRP A 70 -4.78 -7.68 1.76
C TRP A 70 -6.08 -7.02 2.23
N THR A 71 -6.86 -7.69 3.08
CA THR A 71 -8.01 -7.07 3.75
C THR A 71 -7.60 -5.82 4.52
N ILE A 72 -6.58 -5.92 5.37
CA ILE A 72 -6.07 -4.79 6.17
C ILE A 72 -5.54 -3.69 5.25
N TRP A 73 -4.72 -4.01 4.26
CA TRP A 73 -4.16 -3.00 3.37
C TRP A 73 -5.20 -2.29 2.51
N PHE A 74 -6.24 -2.97 2.04
CA PHE A 74 -7.32 -2.30 1.31
C PHE A 74 -8.13 -1.36 2.21
N LEU A 75 -8.32 -1.69 3.48
CA LEU A 75 -8.91 -0.76 4.45
C LEU A 75 -7.98 0.45 4.66
N VAL A 76 -6.71 0.25 4.89
CA VAL A 76 -5.70 1.31 5.06
C VAL A 76 -5.67 2.21 3.83
N ILE A 77 -5.56 1.64 2.63
CA ILE A 77 -5.56 2.40 1.36
C ILE A 77 -6.89 3.18 1.19
N SER A 78 -8.02 2.60 1.56
CA SER A 78 -9.30 3.31 1.56
C SER A 78 -9.29 4.55 2.47
N LEU A 79 -8.63 4.46 3.62
CA LEU A 79 -8.48 5.57 4.56
C LEU A 79 -7.49 6.64 4.07
N THR A 80 -6.45 6.27 3.31
CA THR A 80 -5.48 7.21 2.73
C THR A 80 -6.06 8.10 1.64
N ILE A 81 -7.17 7.73 1.01
CA ILE A 81 -7.81 8.53 -0.06
C ILE A 81 -8.11 9.97 0.40
N THR A 82 -8.52 10.16 1.64
CA THR A 82 -8.89 11.50 2.15
C THR A 82 -7.68 12.42 2.33
N PRO A 83 -6.61 12.05 3.07
CA PRO A 83 -5.41 12.85 3.11
C PRO A 83 -4.74 12.99 1.74
N LEU A 84 -4.70 11.96 0.92
CA LEU A 84 -4.10 12.01 -0.40
C LEU A 84 -4.82 13.01 -1.32
N LYS A 85 -6.16 13.07 -1.27
CA LYS A 85 -6.93 14.13 -1.93
C LYS A 85 -6.52 15.52 -1.44
N ALA A 86 -6.33 15.69 -0.13
CA ALA A 86 -6.00 16.98 0.48
C ALA A 86 -4.56 17.41 0.16
N LEU A 87 -3.60 16.50 0.29
CA LEU A 87 -2.17 16.76 0.13
C LEU A 87 -1.75 16.83 -1.34
N ALA A 88 -2.18 15.88 -2.15
CA ALA A 88 -1.81 15.81 -3.58
C ALA A 88 -2.77 16.54 -4.52
N GLY A 89 -3.94 16.99 -4.05
CA GLY A 89 -4.91 17.69 -4.90
C GLY A 89 -5.60 16.82 -5.92
N LEU A 90 -5.86 15.55 -5.59
CA LEU A 90 -6.45 14.56 -6.49
C LEU A 90 -7.93 14.28 -6.13
N PRO A 91 -8.89 15.17 -6.49
CA PRO A 91 -10.30 15.02 -6.12
C PRO A 91 -10.93 13.75 -6.69
N ASN A 92 -10.46 13.27 -7.83
CA ASN A 92 -11.01 12.10 -8.54
C ASN A 92 -10.81 10.78 -7.78
N LEU A 93 -9.85 10.71 -6.84
CA LEU A 93 -9.60 9.49 -6.07
C LEU A 93 -10.78 9.08 -5.18
N VAL A 94 -11.64 10.02 -4.77
CA VAL A 94 -12.82 9.70 -3.95
C VAL A 94 -13.75 8.69 -4.62
N VAL A 95 -13.72 8.64 -5.96
CA VAL A 95 -14.55 7.74 -6.78
C VAL A 95 -14.24 6.25 -6.52
N VAL A 96 -13.01 5.92 -6.15
CA VAL A 96 -12.58 4.52 -5.92
C VAL A 96 -12.65 4.08 -4.45
N ARG A 97 -12.93 5.01 -3.51
CA ARG A 97 -12.95 4.69 -2.07
C ARG A 97 -13.93 3.57 -1.70
N ARG A 98 -15.15 3.60 -2.28
CA ARG A 98 -16.17 2.57 -2.04
C ARG A 98 -15.72 1.21 -2.60
N MET A 99 -15.05 1.21 -3.75
CA MET A 99 -14.52 0.00 -4.37
C MET A 99 -13.45 -0.66 -3.49
N LEU A 100 -12.53 0.14 -2.91
CA LEU A 100 -11.54 -0.34 -1.95
C LEU A 100 -12.17 -0.97 -0.71
N GLY A 101 -13.20 -0.33 -0.13
CA GLY A 101 -13.92 -0.87 1.01
C GLY A 101 -14.64 -2.20 0.70
N ASN A 102 -15.27 -2.29 -0.47
CA ASN A 102 -15.91 -3.53 -0.92
C ASN A 102 -14.88 -4.63 -1.22
N ALA A 103 -13.72 -4.30 -1.77
CA ALA A 103 -12.63 -5.25 -1.96
C ALA A 103 -12.15 -5.81 -0.61
N ALA A 104 -11.96 -4.95 0.40
CA ALA A 104 -11.61 -5.40 1.75
C ALA A 104 -12.64 -6.40 2.29
N LEU A 105 -13.95 -6.14 2.12
CA LEU A 105 -14.98 -7.10 2.50
C LEU A 105 -14.89 -8.41 1.73
N CYS A 106 -14.68 -8.37 0.41
CA CYS A 106 -14.55 -9.59 -0.41
C CYS A 106 -13.35 -10.44 0.05
N TYR A 107 -12.20 -9.81 0.30
CA TYR A 107 -11.01 -10.51 0.79
C TYR A 107 -11.20 -11.04 2.23
N ALA A 108 -11.87 -10.30 3.12
CA ALA A 108 -12.20 -10.78 4.46
C ALA A 108 -13.17 -11.97 4.42
N SER A 109 -14.14 -11.96 3.51
CA SER A 109 -15.07 -13.07 3.31
C SER A 109 -14.34 -14.30 2.76
N LEU A 110 -13.43 -14.10 1.81
CA LEU A 110 -12.57 -15.18 1.28
C LEU A 110 -11.64 -15.74 2.38
N HIS A 111 -11.07 -14.87 3.22
CA HIS A 111 -10.26 -15.27 4.37
C HIS A 111 -11.03 -16.19 5.31
N LEU A 112 -12.27 -15.84 5.66
CA LEU A 112 -13.13 -16.72 6.48
C LEU A 112 -13.49 -18.02 5.75
N ALA A 113 -13.77 -17.98 4.44
CA ALA A 113 -14.08 -19.18 3.66
C ALA A 113 -12.89 -20.14 3.58
N LEU A 114 -11.67 -19.60 3.40
CA LEU A 114 -10.43 -20.41 3.45
C LEU A 114 -10.20 -21.03 4.83
N TYR A 115 -10.44 -20.27 5.91
CA TYR A 115 -10.39 -20.80 7.27
C TYR A 115 -11.43 -21.92 7.47
N ALA A 116 -12.65 -21.74 6.97
CA ALA A 116 -13.67 -22.79 7.03
C ALA A 116 -13.28 -24.04 6.24
N THR A 117 -12.59 -23.86 5.10
CA THR A 117 -12.04 -24.96 4.30
C THR A 117 -10.95 -25.72 5.06
N ASP A 118 -10.04 -25.01 5.72
CA ASP A 118 -9.00 -25.58 6.59
C ASP A 118 -9.62 -26.42 7.72
N GLN A 119 -10.73 -25.95 8.30
CA GLN A 119 -11.49 -26.63 9.34
C GLN A 119 -12.51 -27.66 8.78
N HIS A 120 -12.37 -28.08 7.52
CA HIS A 120 -13.25 -29.05 6.84
C HIS A 120 -14.73 -28.71 6.94
N TRP A 121 -15.10 -27.43 6.94
CA TRP A 121 -16.47 -26.93 7.04
C TRP A 121 -17.25 -27.42 8.26
N ARG A 122 -16.56 -27.77 9.36
CA ARG A 122 -17.20 -28.16 10.64
C ARG A 122 -17.74 -26.90 11.34
N LEU A 123 -18.93 -26.44 10.94
CA LEU A 123 -19.47 -25.14 11.37
C LEU A 123 -19.60 -25.03 12.90
N LEU A 124 -19.99 -26.09 13.61
CA LEU A 124 -20.07 -26.08 15.08
C LEU A 124 -18.67 -25.91 15.72
N THR A 125 -17.69 -26.60 15.19
CA THR A 125 -16.29 -26.46 15.64
C THR A 125 -15.77 -25.07 15.38
N ILE A 126 -16.01 -24.51 14.19
CA ILE A 126 -15.64 -23.14 13.82
C ILE A 126 -16.28 -22.13 14.79
N ALA A 127 -17.59 -22.25 15.05
CA ALA A 127 -18.28 -21.37 15.98
C ALA A 127 -17.71 -21.48 17.41
N ALA A 128 -17.44 -22.70 17.88
CA ALA A 128 -16.80 -22.91 19.18
C ALA A 128 -15.39 -22.31 19.26
N GLU A 129 -14.56 -22.47 18.20
CA GLU A 129 -13.22 -21.88 18.14
C GLU A 129 -13.29 -20.33 18.14
N ILE A 130 -14.21 -19.74 17.37
CA ILE A 130 -14.43 -18.28 17.36
C ILE A 130 -14.78 -17.77 18.76
N LEU A 131 -15.60 -18.47 19.52
CA LEU A 131 -15.99 -18.06 20.87
C LEU A 131 -14.88 -18.29 21.90
N LYS A 132 -14.08 -19.34 21.74
CA LYS A 132 -13.01 -19.69 22.70
C LYS A 132 -11.75 -18.85 22.52
N ARG A 133 -11.41 -18.49 21.28
CA ARG A 133 -10.16 -17.79 20.95
C ARG A 133 -10.42 -16.30 20.74
N PHE A 134 -10.04 -15.51 21.71
CA PHE A 134 -10.26 -14.06 21.73
C PHE A 134 -9.89 -13.35 20.40
N TYR A 135 -8.76 -13.71 19.79
CA TYR A 135 -8.37 -13.10 18.52
C TYR A 135 -9.33 -13.44 17.36
N LEU A 136 -9.88 -14.66 17.32
CA LEU A 136 -10.89 -15.04 16.32
C LEU A 136 -12.20 -14.28 16.53
N THR A 137 -12.62 -14.11 17.79
CA THR A 137 -13.80 -13.30 18.14
C THR A 137 -13.67 -11.89 17.62
N ILE A 138 -12.52 -11.23 17.84
CA ILE A 138 -12.23 -9.85 17.36
C ILE A 138 -12.33 -9.80 15.82
N GLY A 139 -11.68 -10.74 15.12
CA GLY A 139 -11.73 -10.82 13.65
C GLY A 139 -13.14 -11.02 13.12
N PHE A 140 -13.92 -11.88 13.76
CA PHE A 140 -15.30 -12.15 13.38
C PHE A 140 -16.21 -10.93 13.61
N VAL A 141 -16.08 -10.22 14.72
CA VAL A 141 -16.79 -8.95 14.98
C VAL A 141 -16.44 -7.90 13.93
N ALA A 142 -15.17 -7.78 13.59
CA ALA A 142 -14.71 -6.88 12.52
C ALA A 142 -15.35 -7.24 11.17
N LEU A 143 -15.42 -8.53 10.83
CA LEU A 143 -16.07 -9.00 9.60
C LEU A 143 -17.57 -8.68 9.58
N ILE A 144 -18.31 -8.93 10.67
CA ILE A 144 -19.74 -8.56 10.76
C ILE A 144 -19.92 -7.07 10.50
N GLY A 145 -19.05 -6.24 11.11
CA GLY A 145 -19.07 -4.80 10.86
C GLY A 145 -18.79 -4.44 9.39
N LEU A 146 -17.83 -5.10 8.76
CA LEU A 146 -17.53 -4.90 7.33
C LEU A 146 -18.70 -5.33 6.44
N VAL A 147 -19.38 -6.44 6.77
CA VAL A 147 -20.61 -6.87 6.08
C VAL A 147 -21.69 -5.80 6.17
N ALA A 148 -21.93 -5.24 7.36
CA ALA A 148 -22.91 -4.17 7.54
C ALA A 148 -22.56 -2.93 6.69
N LEU A 149 -21.27 -2.53 6.63
CA LEU A 149 -20.82 -1.43 5.79
C LEU A 149 -20.94 -1.77 4.30
N GLY A 150 -20.61 -2.99 3.89
CA GLY A 150 -20.70 -3.44 2.50
C GLY A 150 -22.14 -3.47 1.99
N LEU A 151 -23.05 -4.07 2.73
CA LEU A 151 -24.49 -4.12 2.41
C LEU A 151 -25.09 -2.71 2.26
N THR A 152 -24.64 -1.77 3.09
CA THR A 152 -25.11 -0.38 3.05
C THR A 152 -24.31 0.52 2.09
N SER A 153 -23.39 -0.05 1.29
CA SER A 153 -22.52 0.69 0.36
C SER A 153 -23.16 1.01 -0.99
N THR A 154 -24.45 0.76 -1.20
CA THR A 154 -25.13 1.13 -2.44
C THR A 154 -25.64 2.57 -2.43
N ASP A 155 -25.84 3.16 -3.60
CA ASP A 155 -26.40 4.50 -3.74
C ASP A 155 -27.86 4.57 -3.19
N GLY A 156 -28.61 3.45 -3.30
CA GLY A 156 -29.92 3.28 -2.71
C GLY A 156 -29.88 3.44 -1.19
N TRP A 157 -29.04 2.68 -0.52
CA TRP A 157 -28.84 2.77 0.93
C TRP A 157 -28.35 4.15 1.38
N ALA A 158 -27.40 4.74 0.63
CA ALA A 158 -26.88 6.07 0.94
C ALA A 158 -27.97 7.15 0.88
N ARG A 159 -28.89 7.08 -0.10
CA ARG A 159 -30.04 7.99 -0.18
C ARG A 159 -31.02 7.74 0.96
N TRP A 160 -31.38 6.50 1.24
CA TRP A 160 -32.34 6.14 2.26
C TRP A 160 -31.90 6.50 3.67
N LEU A 161 -30.63 6.14 4.04
CA LEU A 161 -30.06 6.44 5.36
C LEU A 161 -29.67 7.93 5.52
N GLY A 162 -29.48 8.68 4.44
CA GLY A 162 -29.12 10.10 4.46
C GLY A 162 -27.94 10.42 5.38
N LYS A 163 -28.15 11.25 6.40
CA LYS A 163 -27.10 11.65 7.36
C LYS A 163 -26.63 10.47 8.22
N THR A 164 -27.47 9.51 8.50
CA THR A 164 -27.14 8.30 9.30
C THR A 164 -26.16 7.40 8.55
N TRP A 165 -26.19 7.38 7.21
CA TRP A 165 -25.22 6.65 6.41
C TRP A 165 -23.77 7.04 6.73
N LYS A 166 -23.52 8.35 6.85
CA LYS A 166 -22.18 8.85 7.20
C LYS A 166 -21.75 8.45 8.61
N LYS A 167 -22.71 8.41 9.57
CA LYS A 167 -22.43 7.97 10.95
C LYS A 167 -22.09 6.49 10.97
N LEU A 168 -22.88 5.65 10.27
CA LEU A 168 -22.64 4.22 10.15
C LEU A 168 -21.27 3.94 9.52
N HIS A 169 -20.93 4.61 8.41
CA HIS A 169 -19.65 4.36 7.71
C HIS A 169 -18.42 4.89 8.48
N ARG A 170 -18.57 5.66 9.57
CA ARG A 170 -17.48 5.97 10.51
C ARG A 170 -17.04 4.75 11.32
N LEU A 171 -17.87 3.71 11.44
CA LEU A 171 -17.47 2.45 12.08
C LEU A 171 -16.22 1.83 11.43
N VAL A 172 -15.91 2.16 10.17
CA VAL A 172 -14.68 1.71 9.52
C VAL A 172 -13.42 2.00 10.34
N TYR A 173 -13.41 3.08 11.12
CA TYR A 173 -12.27 3.42 11.99
C TYR A 173 -12.09 2.43 13.13
N ALA A 174 -13.20 2.03 13.77
CA ALA A 174 -13.16 1.00 14.81
C ALA A 174 -12.85 -0.38 14.20
N LEU A 175 -13.40 -0.68 13.03
CA LEU A 175 -13.20 -1.97 12.36
C LEU A 175 -11.76 -2.17 11.90
N VAL A 176 -11.09 -1.12 11.43
CA VAL A 176 -9.66 -1.21 11.08
C VAL A 176 -8.80 -1.46 12.32
N VAL A 177 -9.13 -0.84 13.47
CA VAL A 177 -8.43 -1.09 14.72
C VAL A 177 -8.65 -2.54 15.19
N LEU A 178 -9.88 -3.04 15.16
CA LEU A 178 -10.17 -4.45 15.48
C LEU A 178 -9.42 -5.41 14.55
N GLY A 179 -9.41 -5.11 13.24
CA GLY A 179 -8.65 -5.90 12.27
C GLY A 179 -7.15 -5.90 12.53
N LEU A 180 -6.57 -4.75 12.91
CA LEU A 180 -5.16 -4.65 13.29
C LEU A 180 -4.84 -5.43 14.57
N VAL A 181 -5.71 -5.35 15.58
CA VAL A 181 -5.53 -6.14 16.81
C VAL A 181 -5.61 -7.64 16.50
N HIS A 182 -6.59 -8.05 15.67
CA HIS A 182 -6.68 -9.44 15.20
C HIS A 182 -5.40 -9.87 14.47
N TYR A 183 -4.90 -9.03 13.56
CA TYR A 183 -3.68 -9.29 12.81
C TYR A 183 -2.45 -9.40 13.72
N LEU A 184 -2.28 -8.46 14.64
CA LEU A 184 -1.17 -8.45 15.61
C LEU A 184 -1.16 -9.71 16.46
N LEU A 185 -2.33 -10.11 17.02
CA LEU A 185 -2.47 -11.32 17.84
C LEU A 185 -2.19 -12.60 17.04
N GLN A 186 -2.40 -12.60 15.74
CA GLN A 186 -2.13 -13.72 14.85
C GLN A 186 -0.68 -13.80 14.37
N SER A 187 0.04 -12.68 14.34
CA SER A 187 1.42 -12.61 13.81
C SER A 187 2.48 -13.26 14.70
N LYS A 188 2.13 -13.68 15.91
CA LYS A 188 3.00 -14.38 16.87
C LYS A 188 4.35 -13.65 17.13
N LEU A 189 5.44 -14.03 16.43
CA LEU A 189 6.80 -13.52 16.64
C LEU A 189 7.12 -12.35 15.69
N ASP A 190 6.86 -12.49 14.40
CA ASP A 190 7.07 -11.41 13.44
C ASP A 190 5.81 -10.55 13.34
N VAL A 191 5.86 -9.41 13.99
CA VAL A 191 4.78 -8.42 14.03
C VAL A 191 5.06 -7.18 13.16
N SER A 192 6.17 -7.16 12.43
CA SER A 192 6.65 -5.99 11.67
C SER A 192 5.60 -5.42 10.73
N GLN A 193 4.93 -6.28 9.97
CA GLN A 193 3.88 -5.86 9.03
C GLN A 193 2.61 -5.35 9.73
N ALA A 194 2.24 -5.97 10.85
CA ALA A 194 1.10 -5.53 11.66
C ALA A 194 1.39 -4.17 12.32
N LEU A 195 2.61 -3.97 12.83
CA LEU A 195 3.08 -2.71 13.42
C LEU A 195 3.17 -1.60 12.37
N LEU A 196 3.67 -1.91 11.16
CA LEU A 196 3.69 -0.97 10.06
C LEU A 196 2.27 -0.48 9.71
N ALA A 197 1.33 -1.41 9.56
CA ALA A 197 -0.07 -1.06 9.29
C ALA A 197 -0.69 -0.25 10.44
N ALA A 198 -0.38 -0.59 11.70
CA ALA A 198 -0.82 0.15 12.88
C ALA A 198 -0.23 1.57 12.92
N GLY A 199 1.05 1.74 12.59
CA GLY A 199 1.71 3.03 12.47
C GLY A 199 1.09 3.91 11.40
N VAL A 200 0.82 3.35 10.21
CA VAL A 200 0.11 4.07 9.13
C VAL A 200 -1.29 4.48 9.57
N VAL A 201 -2.06 3.59 10.20
CA VAL A 201 -3.40 3.93 10.71
C VAL A 201 -3.31 5.00 11.78
N THR A 202 -2.35 4.94 12.69
CA THR A 202 -2.11 5.99 13.70
C THR A 202 -1.87 7.34 13.02
N TRP A 203 -0.99 7.39 12.02
CA TRP A 203 -0.74 8.59 11.23
C TRP A 203 -2.02 9.13 10.59
N LEU A 204 -2.80 8.25 9.98
CA LEU A 204 -4.08 8.60 9.32
C LEU A 204 -5.13 9.12 10.31
N MET A 205 -5.17 8.58 11.54
CA MET A 205 -6.11 9.04 12.58
C MET A 205 -5.68 10.39 13.14
N LEU A 206 -4.41 10.57 13.47
CA LEU A 206 -3.86 11.84 13.96
C LEU A 206 -4.05 12.95 12.91
N TRP A 207 -3.84 12.66 11.63
CA TRP A 207 -4.10 13.63 10.56
C TRP A 207 -5.55 14.14 10.56
N ARG A 208 -6.53 13.30 10.90
CA ARG A 208 -7.95 13.68 10.94
C ARG A 208 -8.32 14.55 12.12
N VAL A 209 -7.51 14.58 13.15
CA VAL A 209 -7.70 15.40 14.36
C VAL A 209 -7.08 16.79 14.16
N LEU A 210 -6.21 16.98 13.18
CA LEU A 210 -5.62 18.28 12.91
C LEU A 210 -6.70 19.33 12.56
N PRO A 211 -6.58 20.56 13.10
CA PRO A 211 -7.47 21.65 12.75
C PRO A 211 -7.43 21.97 11.25
N PRO A 212 -8.55 22.45 10.68
CA PRO A 212 -8.57 22.88 9.29
C PRO A 212 -7.49 23.91 8.98
N GLY A 213 -6.77 23.68 7.86
CA GLY A 213 -5.64 24.51 7.44
C GLY A 213 -4.26 24.08 7.97
N LYS A 214 -4.20 23.36 9.12
CA LYS A 214 -2.97 22.76 9.63
C LYS A 214 -2.71 21.37 9.01
N ASP A 215 -3.74 20.74 8.50
CA ASP A 215 -3.71 19.43 7.83
C ASP A 215 -2.84 19.38 6.56
N ARG A 216 -2.39 20.56 6.08
CA ARG A 216 -1.53 20.72 4.89
C ARG A 216 -0.21 21.44 5.17
N GLN A 217 0.05 21.85 6.41
CA GLN A 217 1.28 22.52 6.77
C GLN A 217 2.36 21.48 7.08
N TRP A 218 3.49 21.56 6.40
CA TRP A 218 4.58 20.58 6.49
C TRP A 218 5.09 20.38 7.92
N THR A 219 5.13 21.45 8.75
CA THR A 219 5.56 21.38 10.16
C THR A 219 4.64 20.49 11.00
N TYR A 220 3.32 20.65 10.87
CA TYR A 220 2.36 19.79 11.58
C TYR A 220 2.38 18.36 11.06
N LEU A 221 2.63 18.17 9.77
CA LEU A 221 2.76 16.84 9.19
C LEU A 221 4.02 16.12 9.69
N LEU A 222 5.15 16.85 9.85
CA LEU A 222 6.37 16.28 10.44
C LEU A 222 6.19 15.94 11.92
N LEU A 223 5.56 16.83 12.71
CA LEU A 223 5.27 16.55 14.12
C LEU A 223 4.36 15.33 14.29
N LEU A 224 3.33 15.24 13.47
CA LEU A 224 2.43 14.08 13.42
C LEU A 224 3.16 12.80 13.00
N THR A 225 4.09 12.90 12.06
CA THR A 225 4.92 11.79 11.61
C THR A 225 5.82 11.29 12.74
N LEU A 226 6.48 12.20 13.44
CA LEU A 226 7.29 11.85 14.60
C LEU A 226 6.44 11.19 15.71
N ALA A 227 5.26 11.76 16.01
CA ALA A 227 4.34 11.18 16.97
C ALA A 227 3.89 9.77 16.58
N SER A 228 3.63 9.54 15.29
CA SER A 228 3.23 8.22 14.78
C SER A 228 4.37 7.20 14.84
N ALA A 229 5.60 7.62 14.53
CA ALA A 229 6.78 6.76 14.63
C ALA A 229 7.06 6.37 16.10
N VAL A 230 6.99 7.35 17.01
CA VAL A 230 7.13 7.07 18.48
C VAL A 230 6.01 6.14 18.96
N ALA A 231 4.77 6.33 18.49
CA ALA A 231 3.68 5.42 18.82
C ALA A 231 3.93 4.00 18.29
N THR A 232 4.51 3.87 17.10
CA THR A 232 4.86 2.56 16.52
C THR A 232 5.93 1.86 17.36
N LEU A 233 7.00 2.58 17.77
CA LEU A 233 8.01 2.06 18.71
C LEU A 233 7.39 1.65 20.04
N ALA A 234 6.45 2.44 20.56
CA ALA A 234 5.78 2.12 21.83
C ALA A 234 4.89 0.86 21.67
N PHE A 235 4.18 0.70 20.56
CA PHE A 235 3.40 -0.51 20.27
C PHE A 235 4.31 -1.74 20.18
N GLU A 236 5.44 -1.63 19.51
CA GLU A 236 6.44 -2.70 19.40
C GLU A 236 7.00 -3.07 20.78
N TYR A 237 7.46 -2.08 21.57
CA TYR A 237 7.94 -2.29 22.92
C TYR A 237 6.90 -3.01 23.79
N LEU A 238 5.65 -2.54 23.78
CA LEU A 238 4.56 -3.13 24.57
C LEU A 238 4.26 -4.56 24.13
N TRP A 239 4.26 -4.82 22.81
CA TRP A 239 4.07 -6.16 22.30
C TRP A 239 5.13 -7.14 22.82
N TYR A 240 6.40 -6.82 22.65
CA TYR A 240 7.48 -7.68 23.11
C TYR A 240 7.56 -7.78 24.64
N ARG A 241 7.18 -6.72 25.35
CA ARG A 241 7.17 -6.70 26.83
C ARG A 241 6.09 -7.59 27.42
N PHE A 242 4.91 -7.63 26.83
CA PHE A 242 3.75 -8.34 27.39
C PHE A 242 3.34 -9.58 26.62
N GLY A 243 3.63 -9.66 25.33
CA GLY A 243 3.20 -10.75 24.45
C GLY A 243 4.26 -11.83 24.22
N THR A 244 5.53 -11.57 24.54
CA THR A 244 6.63 -12.49 24.26
C THR A 244 7.61 -12.61 25.42
N ARG A 245 8.59 -13.51 25.29
CA ARG A 245 9.73 -13.62 26.23
C ARG A 245 11.00 -12.89 25.73
N ILE A 246 10.90 -12.19 24.61
CA ILE A 246 12.02 -11.46 23.99
C ILE A 246 12.24 -10.16 24.74
N ASN A 247 13.50 -9.77 24.96
CA ASN A 247 13.82 -8.49 25.58
C ASN A 247 13.39 -7.32 24.69
N PRO A 248 12.38 -6.51 25.08
CA PRO A 248 11.83 -5.45 24.26
C PRO A 248 12.84 -4.35 23.93
N LEU A 249 13.81 -4.09 24.82
CA LEU A 249 14.85 -3.07 24.57
C LEU A 249 15.77 -3.49 23.40
N LYS A 250 16.11 -4.77 23.31
CA LYS A 250 16.93 -5.26 22.18
C LYS A 250 16.21 -5.08 20.84
N VAL A 251 14.91 -5.29 20.80
CA VAL A 251 14.10 -5.10 19.59
C VAL A 251 14.04 -3.62 19.21
N VAL A 252 13.70 -2.75 20.17
CA VAL A 252 13.65 -1.30 19.93
C VAL A 252 15.02 -0.72 19.55
N THR A 253 16.13 -1.23 20.11
CA THR A 253 17.47 -0.79 19.68
C THR A 253 17.81 -1.28 18.28
N ALA A 254 17.31 -2.44 17.86
CA ALA A 254 17.47 -2.93 16.49
C ALA A 254 16.76 -2.05 15.44
N GLU A 255 15.71 -1.30 15.82
CA GLU A 255 15.07 -0.29 14.94
C GLU A 255 16.05 0.79 14.41
N PHE A 256 17.17 1.01 15.11
CA PHE A 256 18.23 1.94 14.72
C PHE A 256 19.37 1.27 13.94
N ASP A 257 19.34 -0.04 13.79
CA ASP A 257 20.28 -0.80 12.97
C ASP A 257 19.78 -0.84 11.52
N LEU A 258 20.40 0.00 10.69
CA LEU A 258 20.04 0.11 9.28
C LEU A 258 20.66 -0.98 8.40
N SER A 259 21.43 -1.90 8.96
CA SER A 259 22.04 -3.01 8.18
C SER A 259 20.98 -3.96 7.60
N PHE A 260 19.82 -4.07 8.28
CA PHE A 260 18.68 -4.89 7.85
C PHE A 260 17.54 -4.07 7.20
N GLY A 261 17.84 -2.85 6.72
CA GLY A 261 16.85 -1.97 6.10
C GLY A 261 16.07 -1.09 7.09
N LEU A 262 14.95 -0.54 6.63
CA LEU A 262 14.09 0.30 7.46
C LEU A 262 13.06 -0.56 8.20
N HIS A 263 13.11 -0.51 9.50
CA HIS A 263 12.12 -1.11 10.40
C HIS A 263 10.79 -0.32 10.41
N PRO A 264 9.69 -0.83 11.01
CA PRO A 264 8.37 -0.21 10.95
C PRO A 264 8.33 1.28 11.30
N ALA A 265 8.99 1.71 12.38
CA ALA A 265 9.01 3.11 12.78
C ALA A 265 9.78 3.99 11.78
N GLY A 266 10.90 3.51 11.24
CA GLY A 266 11.66 4.15 10.17
C GLY A 266 10.84 4.32 8.89
N LYS A 267 10.05 3.30 8.50
CA LYS A 267 9.13 3.37 7.38
C LYS A 267 8.03 4.41 7.58
N ILE A 268 7.51 4.55 8.81
CA ILE A 268 6.52 5.60 9.14
C ILE A 268 7.15 7.00 9.03
N LEU A 269 8.37 7.18 9.54
CA LEU A 269 9.11 8.45 9.38
C LEU A 269 9.26 8.81 7.90
N LEU A 270 9.63 7.86 7.08
CA LEU A 270 9.79 8.05 5.65
C LEU A 270 8.47 8.44 4.97
N LEU A 271 7.40 7.66 5.15
CA LEU A 271 6.08 7.92 4.56
C LEU A 271 5.54 9.29 4.96
N GLY A 272 5.62 9.63 6.23
CA GLY A 272 5.12 10.91 6.72
C GLY A 272 5.95 12.09 6.24
N THR A 273 7.29 11.94 6.12
CA THR A 273 8.16 12.96 5.52
C THR A 273 7.81 13.18 4.05
N VAL A 274 7.54 12.10 3.32
CA VAL A 274 7.02 12.16 1.95
C VAL A 274 5.70 12.92 1.88
N ALA A 275 4.77 12.66 2.80
CA ALA A 275 3.49 13.37 2.86
C ALA A 275 3.67 14.88 3.16
N ALA A 276 4.59 15.23 4.07
CA ALA A 276 4.93 16.61 4.38
C ALA A 276 5.57 17.35 3.19
N ALA A 277 6.49 16.67 2.50
CA ALA A 277 7.13 17.21 1.31
C ALA A 277 6.11 17.40 0.17
N LEU A 278 5.17 16.46 -0.04
CA LEU A 278 4.05 16.61 -0.99
C LEU A 278 3.23 17.87 -0.72
N ALA A 279 2.88 18.10 0.53
CA ALA A 279 2.10 19.26 0.93
C ALA A 279 2.84 20.56 0.63
N GLU A 280 4.15 20.62 0.95
CA GLU A 280 4.97 21.81 0.75
C GLU A 280 5.24 22.08 -0.72
N ILE A 281 5.59 21.07 -1.49
CA ILE A 281 5.84 21.24 -2.93
C ILE A 281 4.55 21.65 -3.64
N ARG A 282 3.39 21.13 -3.23
CA ARG A 282 2.10 21.61 -3.73
C ARG A 282 1.88 23.08 -3.40
N ARG A 283 2.25 23.52 -2.19
CA ARG A 283 2.17 24.91 -1.75
C ARG A 283 3.05 25.84 -2.61
N LEU A 284 4.28 25.41 -2.89
CA LEU A 284 5.26 26.16 -3.67
C LEU A 284 4.97 26.12 -5.18
N SER A 285 4.19 25.15 -5.63
CA SER A 285 3.90 24.92 -7.05
C SER A 285 2.65 25.65 -7.49
N THR A 286 2.78 26.93 -7.84
CA THR A 286 1.70 27.73 -8.44
C THR A 286 1.34 27.31 -9.87
N ASN A 287 2.19 26.52 -10.56
CA ASN A 287 2.10 26.26 -12.00
C ASN A 287 2.01 24.77 -12.40
N GLY A 288 1.17 23.95 -11.74
CA GLY A 288 0.85 22.59 -12.23
C GLY A 288 1.95 21.52 -12.03
N ALA A 289 2.99 21.79 -11.25
CA ALA A 289 4.02 20.80 -10.90
C ALA A 289 3.50 19.69 -9.96
N GLY A 290 2.29 19.83 -9.42
CA GLY A 290 1.70 18.86 -8.48
C GLY A 290 1.64 17.42 -9.00
N GLY A 291 1.37 17.22 -10.30
CA GLY A 291 1.39 15.88 -10.90
C GLY A 291 2.80 15.28 -11.00
N THR A 292 3.83 16.13 -11.23
CA THR A 292 5.24 15.68 -11.28
C THR A 292 5.72 15.28 -9.89
N VAL A 293 5.33 16.05 -8.89
CA VAL A 293 5.65 15.80 -7.50
C VAL A 293 4.96 14.54 -7.00
N PHE A 294 3.67 14.38 -7.28
CA PHE A 294 2.94 13.17 -6.94
C PHE A 294 3.56 11.92 -7.59
N PHE A 295 3.94 12.02 -8.86
CA PHE A 295 4.65 10.96 -9.55
C PHE A 295 5.98 10.66 -8.85
N THR A 296 6.84 11.66 -8.60
CA THR A 296 8.15 11.49 -7.96
C THR A 296 8.03 10.86 -6.57
N MET A 297 7.01 11.23 -5.81
CA MET A 297 6.83 10.76 -4.43
C MET A 297 6.07 9.44 -4.31
N GLY A 298 5.15 9.15 -5.24
CA GLY A 298 4.58 7.80 -5.35
C GLY A 298 5.65 6.76 -5.65
N ILE A 299 6.61 7.14 -6.44
CA ILE A 299 7.82 6.42 -6.78
C ILE A 299 8.71 6.19 -5.55
N TYR A 300 8.98 7.24 -4.80
CA TYR A 300 9.74 7.18 -3.56
C TYR A 300 9.11 6.19 -2.57
N ALA A 301 7.82 6.30 -2.37
CA ALA A 301 7.09 5.39 -1.51
C ALA A 301 7.15 3.94 -2.03
N LEU A 302 6.97 3.72 -3.32
CA LEU A 302 7.09 2.38 -3.92
C LEU A 302 8.51 1.82 -3.77
N GLY A 303 9.56 2.63 -3.94
CA GLY A 303 10.94 2.21 -3.75
C GLY A 303 11.24 1.79 -2.32
N ALA A 304 10.80 2.57 -1.34
CA ALA A 304 11.01 2.29 0.07
C ALA A 304 10.27 1.05 0.59
N PHE A 305 9.17 0.67 -0.07
CA PHE A 305 8.38 -0.53 0.25
C PHE A 305 8.58 -1.64 -0.76
N PHE A 306 9.56 -1.50 -1.66
CA PHE A 306 9.75 -2.46 -2.74
C PHE A 306 10.02 -3.86 -2.19
N ASP A 307 10.90 -4.00 -1.21
CA ASP A 307 11.26 -5.28 -0.63
C ASP A 307 10.10 -5.89 0.16
N ASP A 308 9.33 -5.05 0.89
CA ASP A 308 8.11 -5.51 1.56
C ASP A 308 7.05 -5.97 0.55
N ILE A 309 6.89 -5.22 -0.55
CA ILE A 309 5.94 -5.57 -1.62
C ILE A 309 6.42 -6.85 -2.33
N ALA A 310 7.71 -7.00 -2.57
CA ALA A 310 8.28 -8.17 -3.19
C ALA A 310 8.17 -9.41 -2.29
N ALA A 311 8.55 -9.31 -1.03
CA ALA A 311 8.38 -10.36 -0.05
C ALA A 311 6.92 -10.80 0.07
N LEU A 312 5.99 -9.83 0.10
CA LEU A 312 4.57 -10.08 0.11
C LEU A 312 4.06 -10.80 -1.13
N LEU A 313 4.44 -10.32 -2.33
CA LEU A 313 3.98 -10.91 -3.59
C LEU A 313 4.54 -12.31 -3.79
N MET A 314 5.77 -12.55 -3.36
CA MET A 314 6.45 -13.83 -3.50
C MET A 314 6.17 -14.79 -2.35
N GLY A 315 5.67 -14.29 -1.20
CA GLY A 315 5.50 -15.05 0.03
C GLY A 315 6.84 -15.50 0.61
N TRP A 316 7.90 -14.77 0.31
CA TRP A 316 9.23 -14.98 0.87
C TRP A 316 9.36 -14.29 2.21
N SER A 317 10.22 -14.82 3.07
CA SER A 317 10.70 -14.05 4.21
C SER A 317 11.61 -12.92 3.73
N TYR A 318 11.80 -11.90 4.55
CA TYR A 318 12.71 -10.80 4.23
C TYR A 318 14.13 -11.32 3.92
N ASP A 319 14.57 -12.34 4.66
CA ASP A 319 15.87 -12.98 4.51
C ASP A 319 16.05 -13.71 3.16
N ASP A 320 14.95 -14.13 2.52
CA ASP A 320 14.98 -14.78 1.21
C ASP A 320 15.15 -13.79 0.05
N VAL A 321 14.88 -12.51 0.28
CA VAL A 321 14.87 -11.46 -0.75
C VAL A 321 16.17 -10.66 -0.78
N VAL A 322 16.87 -10.58 0.35
CA VAL A 322 18.05 -9.74 0.54
C VAL A 322 19.28 -10.60 0.74
N PRO A 323 20.32 -10.50 -0.11
CA PRO A 323 21.60 -11.14 0.14
C PRO A 323 22.22 -10.62 1.45
N GLU A 324 22.75 -11.51 2.29
CA GLU A 324 23.34 -11.21 3.60
C GLU A 324 24.46 -10.13 3.57
N ASP A 325 25.07 -9.90 2.43
CA ASP A 325 26.21 -8.98 2.25
C ASP A 325 25.81 -7.56 1.81
N THR A 326 24.51 -7.25 1.68
CA THR A 326 24.07 -5.96 1.16
C THR A 326 23.64 -5.01 2.27
N ASN A 327 24.24 -3.82 2.32
CA ASN A 327 23.74 -2.73 3.17
C ASN A 327 22.43 -2.19 2.55
N GLN A 328 21.31 -2.83 2.90
CA GLN A 328 19.99 -2.62 2.33
C GLN A 328 19.55 -1.14 2.47
N ALA A 329 19.78 -0.52 3.62
CA ALA A 329 19.42 0.88 3.83
C ALA A 329 20.16 1.83 2.86
N PHE A 330 21.42 1.50 2.52
CA PHE A 330 22.16 2.27 1.51
C PHE A 330 21.49 2.17 0.15
N PHE A 331 21.06 0.96 -0.25
CA PHE A 331 20.38 0.76 -1.53
C PHE A 331 19.01 1.45 -1.56
N ASP A 332 18.23 1.39 -0.50
CA ASP A 332 16.93 2.05 -0.40
C ASP A 332 17.06 3.57 -0.53
N VAL A 333 17.97 4.18 0.22
CA VAL A 333 18.24 5.62 0.15
C VAL A 333 18.79 6.00 -1.22
N PHE A 334 19.67 5.20 -1.78
CA PHE A 334 20.27 5.48 -3.09
C PHE A 334 19.23 5.41 -4.22
N TRP A 335 18.36 4.39 -4.23
CA TRP A 335 17.21 4.29 -5.14
C TRP A 335 16.32 5.51 -5.07
N VAL A 336 16.01 5.94 -3.88
CA VAL A 336 15.21 7.12 -3.62
C VAL A 336 15.82 8.37 -4.27
N VAL A 337 17.13 8.56 -4.11
CA VAL A 337 17.84 9.68 -4.72
C VAL A 337 17.79 9.59 -6.25
N LEU A 338 18.02 8.41 -6.82
CA LEU A 338 17.97 8.20 -8.27
C LEU A 338 16.57 8.50 -8.83
N LEU A 339 15.53 8.03 -8.17
CA LEU A 339 14.16 8.27 -8.58
C LEU A 339 13.76 9.74 -8.42
N ALA A 340 14.23 10.43 -7.39
CA ALA A 340 14.06 11.86 -7.24
C ALA A 340 14.71 12.63 -8.40
N LEU A 341 15.89 12.21 -8.86
CA LEU A 341 16.56 12.79 -10.02
C LEU A 341 15.77 12.58 -11.32
N VAL A 342 15.21 11.40 -11.54
CA VAL A 342 14.30 11.13 -12.68
C VAL A 342 13.06 12.03 -12.61
N GLY A 343 12.48 12.19 -11.42
CA GLY A 343 11.36 13.10 -11.19
C GLY A 343 11.69 14.56 -11.48
N LEU A 344 12.88 15.03 -11.10
CA LEU A 344 13.38 16.37 -11.43
C LEU A 344 13.61 16.54 -12.94
N ALA A 345 14.17 15.54 -13.62
CA ALA A 345 14.30 15.54 -15.07
C ALA A 345 12.91 15.64 -15.74
N ARG A 346 11.94 14.88 -15.27
CA ARG A 346 10.55 14.95 -15.72
C ARG A 346 9.94 16.34 -15.50
N TRP A 347 10.19 16.96 -14.36
CA TRP A 347 9.71 18.31 -14.07
C TRP A 347 10.31 19.34 -15.02
N ARG A 348 11.61 19.27 -15.32
CA ARG A 348 12.25 20.14 -16.32
C ARG A 348 11.67 19.97 -17.72
N LEU A 349 11.18 18.78 -18.04
CA LEU A 349 10.58 18.44 -19.34
C LEU A 349 9.04 18.56 -19.36
N ARG A 350 8.42 19.18 -18.36
CA ARG A 350 6.96 19.25 -18.20
C ARG A 350 6.18 19.78 -19.40
N HIS A 351 6.81 20.63 -20.21
CA HIS A 351 6.23 21.21 -21.43
C HIS A 351 6.63 20.46 -22.72
N SER A 352 7.41 19.38 -22.61
CA SER A 352 7.86 18.56 -23.74
C SER A 352 7.05 17.27 -23.87
N ARG A 353 6.94 16.77 -25.12
CA ARG A 353 6.39 15.43 -25.41
C ARG A 353 7.21 14.31 -24.75
N LEU A 354 8.49 14.56 -24.45
CA LEU A 354 9.39 13.64 -23.77
C LEU A 354 8.95 13.30 -22.33
N ARG A 355 8.08 14.10 -21.69
CA ARG A 355 7.51 13.76 -20.39
C ARG A 355 6.87 12.38 -20.38
N ARG A 356 6.06 12.04 -21.40
CA ARG A 356 5.40 10.72 -21.49
C ARG A 356 6.41 9.59 -21.71
N VAL A 357 7.51 9.86 -22.40
CA VAL A 357 8.58 8.88 -22.61
C VAL A 357 9.30 8.59 -21.29
N ILE A 358 9.57 9.62 -20.47
CA ILE A 358 10.13 9.43 -19.12
C ILE A 358 9.15 8.67 -18.22
N ASP A 359 7.86 8.95 -18.29
CA ASP A 359 6.85 8.20 -17.54
C ASP A 359 6.87 6.70 -17.88
N GLY A 360 6.94 6.37 -19.18
CA GLY A 360 7.05 4.99 -19.67
C GLY A 360 8.39 4.31 -19.31
N PHE A 361 9.49 5.04 -19.46
CA PHE A 361 10.82 4.58 -19.05
C PHE A 361 10.86 4.25 -17.57
N TRP A 362 10.22 5.08 -16.77
CA TRP A 362 10.16 4.90 -15.35
C TRP A 362 9.37 3.63 -14.97
N LEU A 363 8.22 3.41 -15.59
CA LEU A 363 7.46 2.16 -15.42
C LEU A 363 8.30 0.93 -15.80
N ALA A 364 9.14 1.04 -16.81
CA ALA A 364 10.06 -0.03 -17.19
C ALA A 364 11.13 -0.30 -16.13
N CYS A 365 11.65 0.74 -15.46
CA CYS A 365 12.59 0.55 -14.33
C CYS A 365 11.92 -0.16 -13.15
N VAL A 366 10.70 0.19 -12.81
CA VAL A 366 9.93 -0.49 -11.76
C VAL A 366 9.66 -1.95 -12.14
N ALA A 367 9.20 -2.20 -13.36
CA ALA A 367 8.95 -3.55 -13.86
C ALA A 367 10.22 -4.42 -13.85
N TYR A 368 11.38 -3.83 -14.17
CA TYR A 368 12.68 -4.50 -14.11
C TYR A 368 13.02 -4.94 -12.67
N GLN A 369 12.81 -4.09 -11.68
CA GLN A 369 13.05 -4.45 -10.28
C GLN A 369 12.14 -5.61 -9.83
N PHE A 370 10.86 -5.55 -10.18
CA PHE A 370 9.94 -6.66 -9.92
C PHE A 370 10.38 -7.96 -10.62
N ALA A 371 10.89 -7.87 -11.85
CA ALA A 371 11.34 -9.05 -12.59
C ALA A 371 12.57 -9.69 -11.94
N ILE A 372 13.53 -8.90 -11.45
CA ILE A 372 14.70 -9.44 -10.73
C ILE A 372 14.27 -10.27 -9.54
N VAL A 373 13.41 -9.70 -8.69
CA VAL A 373 12.92 -10.37 -7.48
C VAL A 373 12.04 -11.58 -7.85
N ALA A 374 11.20 -11.46 -8.89
CA ALA A 374 10.26 -12.52 -9.28
C ALA A 374 10.95 -13.76 -9.85
N PHE A 375 12.06 -13.60 -10.57
CA PHE A 375 12.67 -14.71 -11.29
C PHE A 375 13.97 -15.22 -10.67
N ASP A 376 14.51 -14.51 -9.67
CA ASP A 376 15.78 -14.85 -8.96
C ASP A 376 16.84 -15.51 -9.88
N SER A 377 17.01 -14.91 -11.05
CA SER A 377 17.81 -15.49 -12.13
C SER A 377 18.84 -14.48 -12.60
N ARG A 378 20.14 -14.79 -12.41
CA ARG A 378 21.23 -13.94 -12.87
C ARG A 378 21.12 -13.55 -14.35
N PRO A 379 20.80 -14.45 -15.29
CA PRO A 379 20.62 -14.07 -16.70
C PRO A 379 19.48 -13.07 -16.92
N VAL A 380 18.35 -13.22 -16.22
CA VAL A 380 17.21 -12.28 -16.31
C VAL A 380 17.60 -10.91 -15.74
N GLY A 381 18.31 -10.91 -14.61
CA GLY A 381 18.84 -9.69 -14.01
C GLY A 381 19.81 -8.95 -14.93
N ALA A 382 20.78 -9.66 -15.51
CA ALA A 382 21.75 -9.10 -16.45
C ALA A 382 21.09 -8.55 -17.73
N ALA A 383 20.20 -9.33 -18.36
CA ALA A 383 19.50 -8.91 -19.58
C ALA A 383 18.62 -7.68 -19.32
N GLY A 384 17.88 -7.68 -18.21
CA GLY A 384 17.04 -6.54 -17.81
C GLY A 384 17.88 -5.30 -17.53
N ALA A 385 18.99 -5.40 -16.79
CA ALA A 385 19.91 -4.29 -16.54
C ALA A 385 20.45 -3.70 -17.84
N ALA A 386 20.91 -4.55 -18.77
CA ALA A 386 21.42 -4.11 -20.07
C ALA A 386 20.36 -3.36 -20.89
N LEU A 387 19.11 -3.86 -20.90
CA LEU A 387 17.99 -3.19 -21.59
C LEU A 387 17.68 -1.82 -20.98
N VAL A 388 17.64 -1.71 -19.65
CA VAL A 388 17.35 -0.44 -18.97
C VAL A 388 18.51 0.55 -19.14
N ILE A 389 19.77 0.09 -19.13
CA ILE A 389 20.95 0.92 -19.45
C ILE A 389 20.82 1.49 -20.86
N LEU A 390 20.57 0.64 -21.85
CA LEU A 390 20.40 1.08 -23.24
C LEU A 390 19.26 2.10 -23.37
N ALA A 391 18.12 1.82 -22.75
CA ALA A 391 16.99 2.75 -22.72
C ALA A 391 17.35 4.09 -22.04
N THR A 392 18.15 4.06 -20.96
CA THR A 392 18.62 5.28 -20.25
C THR A 392 19.53 6.12 -21.15
N ILE A 393 20.44 5.47 -21.88
CA ILE A 393 21.35 6.16 -22.81
C ILE A 393 20.55 6.81 -23.95
N LEU A 394 19.66 6.07 -24.61
CA LEU A 394 18.84 6.56 -25.71
C LEU A 394 17.91 7.69 -25.27
N LEU A 395 17.31 7.55 -24.11
CA LEU A 395 16.51 8.63 -23.52
C LEU A 395 17.36 9.85 -23.17
N GLY A 396 18.52 9.65 -22.56
CA GLY A 396 19.47 10.70 -22.21
C GLY A 396 19.89 11.52 -23.43
N GLN A 397 20.21 10.87 -24.55
CA GLN A 397 20.54 11.54 -25.82
C GLN A 397 19.38 12.43 -26.30
N ARG A 398 18.15 11.92 -26.32
CA ARG A 398 16.98 12.69 -26.73
C ARG A 398 16.65 13.84 -25.78
N VAL A 399 16.79 13.60 -24.47
CA VAL A 399 16.59 14.62 -23.43
C VAL A 399 17.64 15.72 -23.50
N TRP A 400 18.89 15.37 -23.83
CA TRP A 400 20.00 16.33 -23.99
C TRP A 400 19.69 17.44 -25.01
N LEU A 401 19.05 17.07 -26.11
CA LEU A 401 18.63 18.01 -27.14
C LEU A 401 17.58 19.02 -26.67
N VAL A 402 16.81 18.70 -25.63
CA VAL A 402 15.75 19.55 -25.08
C VAL A 402 16.19 20.24 -23.79
N SER A 403 16.93 19.57 -22.93
CA SER A 403 17.40 20.11 -21.65
C SER A 403 18.63 19.35 -21.14
N ARG A 404 19.82 19.97 -21.28
CA ARG A 404 21.08 19.41 -20.77
C ARG A 404 21.01 19.06 -19.29
N GLY A 405 20.42 19.96 -18.47
CA GLY A 405 20.28 19.71 -17.04
C GLY A 405 19.34 18.57 -16.69
N ALA A 406 18.30 18.27 -17.50
CA ALA A 406 17.46 17.09 -17.30
C ALA A 406 18.18 15.80 -17.70
N ALA A 407 19.01 15.82 -18.77
CA ALA A 407 19.80 14.68 -19.19
C ALA A 407 20.86 14.31 -18.15
N LEU A 408 21.55 15.28 -17.56
CA LEU A 408 22.53 15.06 -16.50
C LEU A 408 21.92 14.39 -15.26
N MET A 409 20.64 14.61 -14.99
CA MET A 409 19.93 13.95 -13.88
C MET A 409 19.65 12.46 -14.11
N LEU A 410 19.78 11.98 -15.35
CA LEU A 410 19.64 10.55 -15.67
C LEU A 410 20.97 9.78 -15.61
N VAL A 411 22.11 10.48 -15.57
CA VAL A 411 23.46 9.86 -15.54
C VAL A 411 23.66 8.99 -14.30
N PRO A 412 23.32 9.42 -13.07
CA PRO A 412 23.51 8.58 -11.89
C PRO A 412 22.73 7.25 -11.96
N LEU A 413 21.55 7.25 -12.57
CA LEU A 413 20.79 6.01 -12.81
C LEU A 413 21.52 5.08 -13.77
N ALA A 414 22.08 5.61 -14.87
CA ALA A 414 22.85 4.80 -15.82
C ALA A 414 24.10 4.17 -15.17
N VAL A 415 24.81 4.95 -14.35
CA VAL A 415 26.00 4.47 -13.61
C VAL A 415 25.62 3.38 -12.62
N PHE A 416 24.56 3.56 -11.86
CA PHE A 416 24.07 2.56 -10.93
C PHE A 416 23.67 1.26 -11.63
N LEU A 417 22.93 1.33 -12.73
CA LEU A 417 22.52 0.15 -13.49
C LEU A 417 23.73 -0.55 -14.11
N ALA A 418 24.77 0.18 -14.53
CA ALA A 418 26.02 -0.39 -15.00
C ALA A 418 26.74 -1.15 -13.87
N TYR A 419 26.79 -0.59 -12.66
CA TYR A 419 27.30 -1.28 -11.47
C TYR A 419 26.49 -2.54 -11.18
N ARG A 420 25.14 -2.47 -11.19
CA ARG A 420 24.28 -3.65 -11.00
C ARG A 420 24.50 -4.72 -12.06
N LEU A 421 24.77 -4.34 -13.30
CA LEU A 421 25.11 -5.31 -14.35
C LEU A 421 26.36 -6.13 -13.99
N THR A 422 27.40 -5.50 -13.42
CA THR A 422 28.60 -6.22 -12.99
C THR A 422 28.36 -7.19 -11.83
N THR A 423 27.32 -6.99 -11.04
CA THR A 423 26.94 -7.92 -9.94
C THR A 423 26.18 -9.15 -10.44
N PHE A 424 25.64 -9.12 -11.68
CA PHE A 424 24.99 -10.27 -12.30
C PHE A 424 25.90 -11.08 -13.23
N LEU A 425 27.01 -10.47 -13.70
CA LEU A 425 28.04 -11.12 -14.51
C LEU A 425 29.07 -11.82 -13.62
#